data_77b815cfe4aa67a123b1951e161dc6e1
#
_entry.id   77b815cfe4aa67a123b1951e161dc6e1
#
_cell.length_a   1.000
_cell.length_b   1.000
_cell.length_c   1.000
_cell.angle_alpha   90.00
_cell.angle_beta   90.00
_cell.angle_gamma   90.00
#
_symmetry.space_group_name_H-M   'P 1'
#
loop_
_entity.id
_entity.type
_entity.pdbx_description
1 polymer ?
#
loop_
_entity_poly.entity_id
_entity_poly.type
_entity_poly.pdbx_seq_one_letter_code
_entity_poly.pdbx_strand_id
1 'polypeptide(L)'
;EEEVEYIANSICNLIDTGVDINKIKLANVNKDYYNTIERIFTLFNIKVNIPYKRKLSSYKIVRQFIEIARDKSIKDAICEVDKNDEMYPELLKVFNKYMIYDDKELLKYKLENTEMVSEKYLNSIEIIDYLDYISEDDEYVFMMGFNDGVVPNSYKDIEYITDSIRECVGINLVSDENKYLREDIINNLKDIKNLVITYKKSDNKKSYYPSTM
;
A
#
# COMPACT_ATOMS: atom_id res chain seq x y z
N GLU A 1 -0.19 13.62 8.95
CA GLU A 1 0.95 13.41 9.83
C GLU A 1 0.48 13.19 11.26
N GLU A 2 -0.24 14.12 11.89
CA GLU A 2 -0.78 14.02 13.26
C GLU A 2 -1.61 12.74 13.50
N GLU A 3 -2.41 12.30 12.52
CA GLU A 3 -3.17 11.05 12.59
C GLU A 3 -2.25 9.84 12.72
N VAL A 4 -1.16 9.79 11.94
CA VAL A 4 -0.19 8.69 11.97
C VAL A 4 0.62 8.71 13.27
N GLU A 5 0.96 9.89 13.78
CA GLU A 5 1.63 10.05 15.08
C GLU A 5 0.75 9.58 16.24
N TYR A 6 -0.54 9.93 16.21
CA TYR A 6 -1.50 9.44 17.20
C TYR A 6 -1.58 7.92 17.22
N ILE A 7 -1.65 7.30 16.03
CA ILE A 7 -1.70 5.84 15.89
C ILE A 7 -0.39 5.21 16.39
N ALA A 8 0.77 5.76 16.02
CA ALA A 8 2.07 5.25 16.47
C ALA A 8 2.19 5.28 18.00
N ASN A 9 1.79 6.38 18.64
CA ASN A 9 1.75 6.47 20.10
C ASN A 9 0.79 5.46 20.73
N SER A 10 -0.40 5.27 20.15
CA SER A 10 -1.38 4.29 20.63
C SER A 10 -0.85 2.87 20.53
N ILE A 11 -0.15 2.54 19.45
CA ILE A 11 0.50 1.25 19.23
C ILE A 11 1.61 1.02 20.26
N CYS A 12 2.47 2.02 20.52
CA CYS A 12 3.49 1.90 21.56
C CYS A 12 2.87 1.59 22.92
N ASN A 13 1.80 2.29 23.29
CA ASN A 13 1.10 2.04 24.55
C ASN A 13 0.54 0.60 24.61
N LEU A 14 0.02 0.05 23.52
CA LEU A 14 -0.44 -1.33 23.47
C LEU A 14 0.71 -2.33 23.65
N ILE A 15 1.83 -2.11 22.95
CA ILE A 15 3.04 -2.95 23.08
C ILE A 15 3.58 -2.89 24.52
N ASP A 16 3.61 -1.71 25.13
CA ASP A 16 4.06 -1.52 26.51
C ASP A 16 3.15 -2.25 27.53
N THR A 17 1.88 -2.45 27.21
CA THR A 17 0.95 -3.26 28.02
C THR A 17 1.05 -4.76 27.73
N GLY A 18 1.93 -5.18 26.81
CA GLY A 18 2.21 -6.58 26.50
C GLY A 18 1.44 -7.14 25.29
N VAL A 19 0.79 -6.30 24.49
CA VAL A 19 0.13 -6.75 23.25
C VAL A 19 1.20 -7.10 22.22
N ASP A 20 1.06 -8.28 21.59
CA ASP A 20 1.95 -8.70 20.50
C ASP A 20 1.75 -7.79 19.27
N ILE A 21 2.83 -7.30 18.70
CA ILE A 21 2.81 -6.46 17.51
C ILE A 21 2.11 -7.12 16.31
N ASN A 22 2.17 -8.46 16.21
CA ASN A 22 1.50 -9.21 15.15
C ASN A 22 -0.04 -9.21 15.28
N LYS A 23 -0.57 -8.88 16.47
CA LYS A 23 -2.00 -8.72 16.73
C LYS A 23 -2.51 -7.31 16.45
N ILE A 24 -1.63 -6.42 16.00
CA ILE A 24 -2.00 -5.04 15.64
C ILE A 24 -2.06 -4.93 14.12
N LYS A 25 -3.16 -4.39 13.61
CA LYS A 25 -3.43 -4.25 12.17
C LYS A 25 -3.74 -2.79 11.83
N LEU A 26 -3.36 -2.39 10.62
CA LEU A 26 -3.78 -1.11 10.03
C LEU A 26 -4.76 -1.38 8.89
N ALA A 27 -5.86 -0.67 8.87
CA ALA A 27 -6.90 -0.79 7.85
C ALA A 27 -7.11 0.55 7.11
N ASN A 28 -7.62 0.49 5.88
CA ASN A 28 -7.89 1.64 5.02
C ASN A 28 -6.65 2.53 4.76
N VAL A 29 -5.48 1.90 4.64
CA VAL A 29 -4.22 2.61 4.37
C VAL A 29 -4.01 2.76 2.87
N ASN A 30 -4.27 3.94 2.34
CA ASN A 30 -4.00 4.23 0.93
C ASN A 30 -2.51 4.60 0.70
N LYS A 31 -2.09 4.68 -0.56
CA LYS A 31 -0.69 4.93 -0.94
C LYS A 31 -0.14 6.26 -0.44
N ASP A 32 -1.00 7.26 -0.21
CA ASP A 32 -0.59 8.59 0.26
C ASP A 32 -0.09 8.55 1.72
N TYR A 33 -0.53 7.57 2.49
CA TYR A 33 -0.05 7.35 3.86
C TYR A 33 1.30 6.65 3.94
N TYR A 34 1.70 5.87 2.93
CA TYR A 34 2.86 4.97 3.01
C TYR A 34 4.15 5.66 3.46
N ASN A 35 4.52 6.77 2.82
CA ASN A 35 5.74 7.50 3.16
C ASN A 35 5.68 8.08 4.58
N THR A 36 4.51 8.55 5.01
CA THR A 36 4.32 9.11 6.35
C THR A 36 4.37 8.02 7.41
N ILE A 37 3.74 6.88 7.15
CA ILE A 37 3.80 5.70 8.04
C ILE A 37 5.24 5.21 8.16
N GLU A 38 5.95 4.98 7.04
CA GLU A 38 7.32 4.51 7.05
C GLU A 38 8.22 5.43 7.89
N ARG A 39 8.13 6.74 7.69
CA ARG A 39 8.91 7.72 8.42
C ARG A 39 8.59 7.76 9.91
N ILE A 40 7.31 7.87 10.28
CA ILE A 40 6.89 8.00 11.66
C ILE A 40 7.10 6.70 12.42
N PHE A 41 6.70 5.56 11.86
CA PHE A 41 6.86 4.27 12.51
C PHE A 41 8.34 3.90 12.72
N THR A 42 9.22 4.31 11.80
CA THR A 42 10.67 4.18 12.00
C THR A 42 11.16 4.99 13.21
N LEU A 43 10.67 6.23 13.41
CA LEU A 43 11.02 7.04 14.57
C LEU A 43 10.56 6.40 15.89
N PHE A 44 9.44 5.71 15.89
CA PHE A 44 8.90 4.96 17.03
C PHE A 44 9.45 3.52 17.13
N ASN A 45 10.37 3.12 16.26
CA ASN A 45 10.90 1.74 16.17
C ASN A 45 9.80 0.67 15.96
N ILE A 46 8.72 1.03 15.28
CA ILE A 46 7.61 0.14 14.91
C ILE A 46 7.87 -0.40 13.49
N LYS A 47 7.87 -1.72 13.34
CA LYS A 47 7.95 -2.36 12.03
C LYS A 47 6.56 -2.52 11.43
N VAL A 48 6.41 -2.19 10.15
CA VAL A 48 5.16 -2.31 9.41
C VAL A 48 5.43 -2.90 8.02
N ASN A 49 4.60 -3.86 7.62
CA ASN A 49 4.64 -4.43 6.28
C ASN A 49 3.82 -3.59 5.31
N ILE A 50 4.45 -2.57 4.72
CA ILE A 50 3.83 -1.75 3.70
C ILE A 50 3.92 -2.51 2.36
N PRO A 51 2.79 -2.71 1.64
CA PRO A 51 2.79 -3.42 0.35
C PRO A 51 3.37 -2.54 -0.77
N TYR A 52 4.60 -2.10 -0.60
CA TYR A 52 5.30 -1.36 -1.65
C TYR A 52 5.65 -2.28 -2.80
N LYS A 53 5.30 -1.83 -3.98
CA LYS A 53 5.91 -2.28 -5.21
C LYS A 53 6.84 -1.17 -5.69
N ARG A 54 8.12 -1.26 -5.34
CA ARG A 54 9.13 -0.33 -5.85
C ARG A 54 9.60 -0.83 -7.21
N LYS A 55 9.68 0.06 -8.19
CA LYS A 55 10.31 -0.28 -9.46
C LYS A 55 11.80 -0.50 -9.25
N LEU A 56 12.36 -1.52 -9.90
CA LEU A 56 13.78 -1.84 -9.80
C LEU A 56 14.66 -0.65 -10.24
N SER A 57 14.20 0.13 -11.21
CA SER A 57 14.85 1.38 -11.66
C SER A 57 14.93 2.49 -10.61
N SER A 58 14.20 2.41 -9.49
CA SER A 58 14.31 3.38 -8.40
C SER A 58 15.60 3.24 -7.58
N TYR A 59 16.28 2.11 -7.68
CA TYR A 59 17.52 1.84 -6.96
C TYR A 59 18.74 2.45 -7.68
N LYS A 60 19.68 2.96 -6.88
CA LYS A 60 20.86 3.67 -7.39
C LYS A 60 21.68 2.83 -8.37
N ILE A 61 21.96 1.58 -8.01
CA ILE A 61 22.76 0.67 -8.84
C ILE A 61 22.12 0.43 -10.22
N VAL A 62 20.79 0.29 -10.28
CA VAL A 62 20.09 0.07 -11.55
C VAL A 62 20.15 1.31 -12.44
N ARG A 63 20.00 2.49 -11.86
CA ARG A 63 20.18 3.75 -12.60
C ARG A 63 21.60 3.91 -13.14
N GLN A 64 22.61 3.60 -12.32
CA GLN A 64 24.02 3.60 -12.74
C GLN A 64 24.25 2.60 -13.88
N PHE A 65 23.73 1.38 -13.77
CA PHE A 65 23.82 0.39 -14.84
C PHE A 65 23.20 0.91 -16.15
N ILE A 66 21.99 1.46 -16.12
CA ILE A 66 21.31 2.01 -17.30
C ILE A 66 22.13 3.14 -17.91
N GLU A 67 22.73 4.00 -17.09
CA GLU A 67 23.57 5.10 -17.55
C GLU A 67 24.84 4.61 -18.24
N ILE A 68 25.56 3.68 -17.65
CA ILE A 68 26.77 3.08 -18.24
C ILE A 68 26.43 2.32 -19.53
N ALA A 69 25.31 1.60 -19.56
CA ALA A 69 24.87 0.83 -20.73
C ALA A 69 24.47 1.71 -21.94
N ARG A 70 24.29 3.03 -21.77
CA ARG A 70 24.09 3.95 -22.91
C ARG A 70 25.33 3.98 -23.81
N ASP A 71 26.50 4.09 -23.20
CA ASP A 71 27.76 4.33 -23.91
C ASP A 71 28.59 3.04 -24.13
N LYS A 72 28.34 2.01 -23.34
CA LYS A 72 29.06 0.73 -23.33
C LYS A 72 28.20 -0.46 -23.70
N SER A 73 28.81 -1.61 -23.92
CA SER A 73 28.05 -2.86 -24.08
C SER A 73 27.35 -3.24 -22.78
N ILE A 74 26.26 -4.00 -22.87
CA ILE A 74 25.50 -4.49 -21.70
C ILE A 74 26.41 -5.31 -20.76
N LYS A 75 27.35 -6.09 -21.36
CA LYS A 75 28.28 -6.93 -20.61
C LYS A 75 29.34 -6.12 -19.87
N ASP A 76 29.83 -5.05 -20.47
CA ASP A 76 30.80 -4.17 -19.81
C ASP A 76 30.12 -3.37 -18.70
N ALA A 77 28.89 -2.89 -18.95
CA ALA A 77 28.12 -2.11 -17.97
C ALA A 77 27.88 -2.88 -16.68
N ILE A 78 27.52 -4.18 -16.73
CA ILE A 78 27.28 -4.98 -15.52
C ILE A 78 28.57 -5.24 -14.73
N CYS A 79 29.73 -5.21 -15.38
CA CYS A 79 31.02 -5.39 -14.71
C CYS A 79 31.47 -4.14 -13.95
N GLU A 80 30.94 -2.96 -14.28
CA GLU A 80 31.35 -1.68 -13.70
C GLU A 80 30.47 -1.23 -12.52
N VAL A 81 29.30 -1.84 -12.32
CA VAL A 81 28.47 -1.52 -11.14
C VAL A 81 29.03 -2.20 -9.88
N ASP A 82 28.69 -1.64 -8.73
CA ASP A 82 29.11 -2.15 -7.43
C ASP A 82 28.45 -3.52 -7.14
N LYS A 83 29.26 -4.56 -7.08
CA LYS A 83 28.81 -5.92 -6.82
C LYS A 83 28.44 -6.18 -5.36
N ASN A 84 28.79 -5.28 -4.45
CA ASN A 84 28.44 -5.37 -3.02
C ASN A 84 27.13 -4.64 -2.68
N ASP A 85 26.52 -3.97 -3.67
CA ASP A 85 25.19 -3.35 -3.47
C ASP A 85 24.12 -4.40 -3.23
N GLU A 86 23.26 -4.18 -2.24
CA GLU A 86 22.19 -5.11 -1.83
C GLU A 86 21.27 -5.50 -3.00
N MET A 87 21.09 -4.59 -3.97
CA MET A 87 20.22 -4.80 -5.12
C MET A 87 20.94 -5.39 -6.33
N TYR A 88 22.26 -5.65 -6.23
CA TYR A 88 23.01 -6.29 -7.32
C TYR A 88 22.47 -7.67 -7.73
N PRO A 89 22.07 -8.58 -6.79
CA PRO A 89 21.48 -9.87 -7.16
C PRO A 89 20.19 -9.73 -7.98
N GLU A 90 19.34 -8.77 -7.64
CA GLU A 90 18.08 -8.54 -8.35
C GLU A 90 18.31 -7.92 -9.73
N LEU A 91 19.25 -6.98 -9.85
CA LEU A 91 19.71 -6.47 -11.14
C LEU A 91 20.24 -7.61 -12.01
N LEU A 92 21.07 -8.49 -11.43
CA LEU A 92 21.67 -9.63 -12.12
C LEU A 92 20.63 -10.66 -12.59
N LYS A 93 19.56 -10.90 -11.83
CA LYS A 93 18.46 -11.77 -12.26
C LYS A 93 17.81 -11.26 -13.56
N VAL A 94 17.48 -9.98 -13.61
CA VAL A 94 16.87 -9.37 -14.80
C VAL A 94 17.88 -9.34 -15.94
N PHE A 95 19.12 -8.96 -15.68
CA PHE A 95 20.21 -8.98 -16.65
C PHE A 95 20.37 -10.37 -17.28
N ASN A 96 20.57 -11.44 -16.51
CA ASN A 96 20.75 -12.80 -17.00
C ASN A 96 19.57 -13.30 -17.82
N LYS A 97 18.36 -12.91 -17.47
CA LYS A 97 17.15 -13.30 -18.19
C LYS A 97 17.04 -12.68 -19.59
N TYR A 98 17.53 -11.45 -19.76
CA TYR A 98 17.33 -10.70 -21.00
C TYR A 98 18.60 -10.43 -21.79
N MET A 99 19.81 -10.67 -21.24
CA MET A 99 21.08 -10.42 -21.90
C MET A 99 21.27 -11.23 -23.21
N ILE A 100 20.57 -12.36 -23.35
CA ILE A 100 20.67 -13.23 -24.54
C ILE A 100 20.15 -12.54 -25.82
N TYR A 101 19.30 -11.55 -25.65
CA TYR A 101 18.73 -10.80 -26.77
C TYR A 101 19.65 -9.68 -27.29
N ASP A 102 20.71 -9.33 -26.53
CA ASP A 102 21.66 -8.23 -26.76
C ASP A 102 20.97 -6.89 -27.15
N ASP A 103 19.77 -6.67 -26.58
CA ASP A 103 18.91 -5.53 -26.84
C ASP A 103 18.89 -4.61 -25.61
N LYS A 104 19.57 -3.46 -25.74
CA LYS A 104 19.69 -2.45 -24.67
C LYS A 104 18.34 -1.85 -24.29
N GLU A 105 17.49 -1.57 -25.25
CA GLU A 105 16.18 -0.93 -25.02
C GLU A 105 15.21 -1.89 -24.35
N LEU A 106 15.22 -3.18 -24.76
CA LEU A 106 14.44 -4.21 -24.10
C LEU A 106 14.87 -4.39 -22.64
N LEU A 107 16.20 -4.47 -22.39
CA LEU A 107 16.72 -4.63 -21.03
C LEU A 107 16.35 -3.44 -20.14
N LYS A 108 16.54 -2.22 -20.64
CA LYS A 108 16.14 -0.98 -19.97
C LYS A 108 14.65 -0.99 -19.65
N TYR A 109 13.80 -1.27 -20.64
CA TYR A 109 12.35 -1.37 -20.44
C TYR A 109 11.99 -2.38 -19.35
N LYS A 110 12.63 -3.55 -19.32
CA LYS A 110 12.38 -4.57 -18.28
C LYS A 110 12.82 -4.08 -16.90
N LEU A 111 13.99 -3.45 -16.77
CA LEU A 111 14.47 -2.89 -15.51
C LEU A 111 13.54 -1.77 -14.99
N GLU A 112 13.03 -0.93 -15.88
CA GLU A 112 12.11 0.16 -15.55
C GLU A 112 10.70 -0.33 -15.15
N ASN A 113 10.31 -1.53 -15.59
CA ASN A 113 8.98 -2.09 -15.34
C ASN A 113 8.99 -3.35 -14.44
N THR A 114 10.16 -3.77 -13.94
CA THR A 114 10.22 -4.81 -12.91
C THR A 114 9.88 -4.21 -11.56
N GLU A 115 8.85 -4.74 -10.92
CA GLU A 115 8.44 -4.37 -9.58
C GLU A 115 9.09 -5.31 -8.56
N MET A 116 9.67 -4.73 -7.52
CA MET A 116 10.20 -5.42 -6.36
C MET A 116 9.17 -5.38 -5.24
N VAL A 117 8.88 -6.54 -4.69
CA VAL A 117 8.07 -6.63 -3.47
C VAL A 117 9.02 -6.45 -2.30
N SER A 118 8.70 -5.55 -1.36
CA SER A 118 9.48 -5.39 -0.14
C SER A 118 9.51 -6.69 0.67
N GLU A 119 10.63 -6.98 1.29
CA GLU A 119 10.73 -8.09 2.24
C GLU A 119 9.71 -7.87 3.37
N LYS A 120 9.01 -8.95 3.75
CA LYS A 120 8.10 -8.91 4.89
C LYS A 120 8.88 -9.14 6.18
N TYR A 121 8.69 -8.25 7.14
CA TYR A 121 9.17 -8.46 8.50
C TYR A 121 8.29 -9.49 9.21
N LEU A 122 8.91 -10.40 9.97
CA LEU A 122 8.18 -11.45 10.71
C LEU A 122 7.39 -10.90 11.91
N ASN A 123 7.98 -9.92 12.63
CA ASN A 123 7.34 -9.27 13.77
C ASN A 123 7.01 -7.82 13.39
N SER A 124 5.83 -7.62 12.86
CA SER A 124 5.45 -6.32 12.30
C SER A 124 3.94 -6.20 12.17
N ILE A 125 3.50 -4.97 12.12
CA ILE A 125 2.12 -4.62 11.83
C ILE A 125 1.82 -4.94 10.36
N GLU A 126 0.68 -5.54 10.10
CA GLU A 126 0.16 -5.78 8.76
C GLU A 126 -0.86 -4.73 8.37
N ILE A 127 -0.85 -4.36 7.08
CA ILE A 127 -1.89 -3.57 6.45
C ILE A 127 -2.91 -4.54 5.85
N ILE A 128 -4.16 -4.42 6.27
CA ILE A 128 -5.25 -5.31 5.89
C ILE A 128 -6.29 -4.59 5.03
N ASP A 129 -7.03 -5.37 4.24
CA ASP A 129 -8.27 -4.92 3.61
C ASP A 129 -9.44 -5.16 4.56
N TYR A 130 -10.05 -4.10 5.07
CA TYR A 130 -11.14 -4.19 6.04
C TYR A 130 -12.44 -4.74 5.46
N LEU A 131 -12.57 -4.86 4.14
CA LEU A 131 -13.75 -5.42 3.50
C LEU A 131 -13.79 -6.96 3.60
N ASP A 132 -12.61 -7.59 3.53
CA ASP A 132 -12.48 -9.05 3.51
C ASP A 132 -11.84 -9.61 4.79
N TYR A 133 -11.50 -8.74 5.76
CA TYR A 133 -10.76 -9.15 6.95
C TYR A 133 -11.68 -9.65 8.05
N ILE A 134 -11.38 -10.86 8.56
CA ILE A 134 -12.02 -11.46 9.73
C ILE A 134 -11.05 -11.30 10.90
N SER A 135 -11.42 -10.47 11.87
CA SER A 135 -10.58 -10.18 13.04
C SER A 135 -10.69 -11.28 14.10
N GLU A 136 -9.57 -11.60 14.74
CA GLU A 136 -9.56 -12.41 15.95
C GLU A 136 -9.91 -11.53 17.18
N ASP A 137 -10.39 -12.18 18.26
CA ASP A 137 -10.90 -11.50 19.45
C ASP A 137 -9.87 -10.64 20.20
N ASP A 138 -8.58 -10.97 20.07
CA ASP A 138 -7.44 -10.32 20.72
C ASP A 138 -6.65 -9.40 19.79
N GLU A 139 -7.14 -9.18 18.59
CA GLU A 139 -6.54 -8.26 17.65
C GLU A 139 -7.01 -6.82 17.83
N TYR A 140 -6.13 -5.87 17.52
CA TYR A 140 -6.37 -4.43 17.54
C TYR A 140 -6.28 -3.88 16.12
N VAL A 141 -7.36 -3.29 15.64
CA VAL A 141 -7.44 -2.74 14.28
C VAL A 141 -7.53 -1.22 14.34
N PHE A 142 -6.56 -0.55 13.72
CA PHE A 142 -6.57 0.90 13.52
C PHE A 142 -7.03 1.22 12.11
N MET A 143 -8.24 1.74 11.97
CA MET A 143 -8.81 2.17 10.69
C MET A 143 -8.51 3.64 10.46
N MET A 144 -7.70 3.92 9.44
CA MET A 144 -7.19 5.26 9.11
C MET A 144 -8.04 5.96 8.06
N GLY A 145 -8.02 7.29 8.10
CA GLY A 145 -8.63 8.11 7.04
C GLY A 145 -10.12 7.84 6.83
N PHE A 146 -10.87 7.62 7.92
CA PHE A 146 -12.31 7.36 7.86
C PHE A 146 -13.09 8.63 7.54
N ASN A 147 -12.86 9.15 6.33
CA ASN A 147 -13.41 10.40 5.87
C ASN A 147 -14.57 10.21 4.89
N ASP A 148 -15.44 11.19 4.85
CA ASP A 148 -16.53 11.26 3.88
C ASP A 148 -15.96 11.25 2.43
N GLY A 149 -16.57 10.43 1.56
CA GLY A 149 -16.08 10.18 0.21
C GLY A 149 -14.82 9.30 0.09
N VAL A 150 -14.30 8.81 1.21
CA VAL A 150 -13.20 7.81 1.27
C VAL A 150 -13.75 6.48 1.76
N VAL A 151 -14.52 6.49 2.84
CA VAL A 151 -15.22 5.31 3.39
C VAL A 151 -16.68 5.66 3.58
N PRO A 152 -17.60 5.03 2.84
CA PRO A 152 -17.35 4.13 1.72
C PRO A 152 -16.82 4.87 0.49
N ASN A 153 -16.01 4.19 -0.32
CA ASN A 153 -15.71 4.64 -1.67
C ASN A 153 -16.89 4.27 -2.58
N SER A 154 -17.90 5.14 -2.59
CA SER A 154 -19.16 4.88 -3.27
C SER A 154 -19.01 4.85 -4.79
N TYR A 155 -19.69 3.90 -5.43
CA TYR A 155 -19.82 3.83 -6.87
C TYR A 155 -20.56 5.05 -7.42
N LYS A 156 -20.22 5.47 -8.63
CA LYS A 156 -20.84 6.58 -9.31
C LYS A 156 -21.49 6.09 -10.61
N ASP A 157 -22.65 6.63 -10.93
CA ASP A 157 -23.35 6.35 -12.21
C ASP A 157 -22.69 7.14 -13.37
N ILE A 158 -21.42 6.79 -13.67
CA ILE A 158 -20.61 7.42 -14.74
C ILE A 158 -20.05 6.40 -15.74
N GLU A 159 -20.46 5.14 -15.63
CA GLU A 159 -19.99 4.03 -16.46
C GLU A 159 -20.81 3.90 -17.75
N TYR A 160 -20.34 3.02 -18.65
CA TYR A 160 -21.04 2.71 -19.90
C TYR A 160 -22.45 2.12 -19.66
N ILE A 161 -22.68 1.49 -18.51
CA ILE A 161 -23.98 0.92 -18.12
C ILE A 161 -24.55 1.81 -17.02
N THR A 162 -25.33 2.79 -17.42
CA THR A 162 -26.02 3.72 -16.52
C THR A 162 -27.18 3.07 -15.78
N ASP A 163 -27.64 3.68 -14.69
CA ASP A 163 -28.80 3.19 -13.92
C ASP A 163 -30.06 3.00 -14.77
N SER A 164 -30.26 3.82 -15.79
CA SER A 164 -31.36 3.64 -16.72
C SER A 164 -31.26 2.36 -17.57
N ILE A 165 -30.05 1.95 -17.94
CA ILE A 165 -29.82 0.69 -18.65
C ILE A 165 -29.93 -0.48 -17.67
N ARG A 166 -29.38 -0.33 -16.45
CA ARG A 166 -29.44 -1.34 -15.38
C ARG A 166 -30.90 -1.71 -15.06
N GLU A 167 -31.78 -0.71 -14.93
CA GLU A 167 -33.20 -0.90 -14.70
C GLU A 167 -33.87 -1.67 -15.85
N CYS A 168 -33.54 -1.33 -17.09
CA CYS A 168 -34.10 -2.00 -18.27
C CYS A 168 -33.75 -3.50 -18.35
N VAL A 169 -32.56 -3.90 -17.84
CA VAL A 169 -32.08 -5.29 -17.90
C VAL A 169 -32.25 -6.03 -16.57
N GLY A 170 -32.83 -5.40 -15.57
CA GLY A 170 -33.14 -6.01 -14.25
C GLY A 170 -31.92 -6.31 -13.38
N ILE A 171 -30.89 -5.50 -13.45
CA ILE A 171 -29.72 -5.58 -12.55
C ILE A 171 -29.75 -4.44 -11.54
N ASN A 172 -29.05 -4.63 -10.41
CA ASN A 172 -29.01 -3.66 -9.31
C ASN A 172 -28.59 -2.27 -9.78
N LEU A 173 -29.26 -1.25 -9.27
CA LEU A 173 -28.86 0.15 -9.47
C LEU A 173 -27.58 0.46 -8.67
N VAL A 174 -26.86 1.51 -9.06
CA VAL A 174 -25.68 1.99 -8.34
C VAL A 174 -26.04 2.39 -6.91
N SER A 175 -27.25 2.94 -6.71
CA SER A 175 -27.78 3.23 -5.38
C SER A 175 -27.93 2.02 -4.48
N ASP A 176 -28.38 0.88 -5.05
CA ASP A 176 -28.54 -0.37 -4.32
C ASP A 176 -27.19 -0.98 -3.97
N GLU A 177 -26.25 -0.98 -4.92
CA GLU A 177 -24.87 -1.44 -4.70
C GLU A 177 -24.18 -0.61 -3.60
N ASN A 178 -24.36 0.71 -3.59
CA ASN A 178 -23.83 1.58 -2.54
C ASN A 178 -24.48 1.30 -1.16
N LYS A 179 -25.75 0.94 -1.13
CA LYS A 179 -26.44 0.56 0.09
C LYS A 179 -25.85 -0.76 0.64
N TYR A 180 -25.71 -1.78 -0.19
CA TYR A 180 -25.10 -3.05 0.20
C TYR A 180 -23.66 -2.85 0.67
N LEU A 181 -22.86 -2.08 -0.06
CA LEU A 181 -21.49 -1.76 0.35
C LEU A 181 -21.43 -1.14 1.76
N ARG A 182 -22.35 -0.20 2.07
CA ARG A 182 -22.43 0.39 3.42
C ARG A 182 -22.79 -0.64 4.48
N GLU A 183 -23.79 -1.48 4.20
CA GLU A 183 -24.23 -2.53 5.12
C GLU A 183 -23.10 -3.54 5.40
N ASP A 184 -22.37 -3.96 4.38
CA ASP A 184 -21.22 -4.87 4.49
C ASP A 184 -20.11 -4.26 5.33
N ILE A 185 -19.73 -2.99 5.06
CA ILE A 185 -18.71 -2.30 5.85
C ILE A 185 -19.14 -2.19 7.32
N ILE A 186 -20.37 -1.78 7.59
CA ILE A 186 -20.87 -1.65 8.97
C ILE A 186 -20.84 -3.00 9.68
N ASN A 187 -21.23 -4.08 9.01
CA ASN A 187 -21.23 -5.42 9.60
C ASN A 187 -19.80 -5.87 9.89
N ASN A 188 -18.88 -5.77 8.94
CA ASN A 188 -17.48 -6.14 9.14
C ASN A 188 -16.83 -5.33 10.29
N LEU A 189 -17.08 -4.03 10.38
CA LEU A 189 -16.51 -3.20 11.44
C LEU A 189 -17.10 -3.49 12.82
N LYS A 190 -18.38 -3.90 12.91
CA LYS A 190 -19.02 -4.29 14.18
C LYS A 190 -18.43 -5.57 14.78
N ASP A 191 -17.93 -6.46 13.94
CA ASP A 191 -17.35 -7.73 14.38
C ASP A 191 -15.93 -7.58 14.95
N ILE A 192 -15.30 -6.41 14.74
CA ILE A 192 -13.97 -6.11 15.29
C ILE A 192 -14.10 -5.59 16.73
N LYS A 193 -13.64 -6.38 17.71
CA LYS A 193 -13.77 -6.02 19.13
C LYS A 193 -12.96 -4.80 19.55
N ASN A 194 -11.71 -4.72 19.10
CA ASN A 194 -10.78 -3.64 19.47
C ASN A 194 -10.52 -2.74 18.25
N LEU A 195 -11.53 -2.00 17.83
CA LEU A 195 -11.47 -1.10 16.70
C LEU A 195 -11.21 0.35 17.13
N VAL A 196 -10.19 0.96 16.56
CA VAL A 196 -9.89 2.39 16.69
C VAL A 196 -10.06 3.04 15.33
N ILE A 197 -10.99 3.97 15.21
CA ILE A 197 -11.24 4.70 13.97
C ILE A 197 -10.64 6.09 14.06
N THR A 198 -9.86 6.48 13.06
CA THR A 198 -9.28 7.82 12.94
C THR A 198 -9.70 8.47 11.63
N TYR A 199 -9.73 9.79 11.61
CA TYR A 199 -10.02 10.55 10.41
C TYR A 199 -9.15 11.80 10.31
N LYS A 200 -8.88 12.21 9.09
CA LYS A 200 -8.13 13.42 8.77
C LYS A 200 -9.03 14.64 8.85
N LYS A 201 -8.68 15.65 9.64
CA LYS A 201 -9.46 16.91 9.74
C LYS A 201 -9.13 17.89 8.64
N SER A 202 -7.86 18.04 8.32
CA SER A 202 -7.41 18.99 7.31
C SER A 202 -6.04 18.62 6.76
N ASP A 203 -5.72 19.18 5.61
CA ASP A 203 -4.35 19.36 5.13
C ASP A 203 -4.14 20.86 4.83
N ASN A 204 -2.97 21.22 4.34
CA ASN A 204 -2.61 22.62 4.07
C ASN A 204 -3.54 23.33 3.08
N LYS A 205 -4.47 22.64 2.43
CA LYS A 205 -5.29 23.16 1.33
C LYS A 205 -6.80 22.91 1.50
N LYS A 206 -7.19 21.92 2.30
CA LYS A 206 -8.57 21.43 2.34
C LYS A 206 -8.95 20.90 3.72
N SER A 207 -10.21 21.14 4.10
CA SER A 207 -10.82 20.51 5.29
C SER A 207 -11.57 19.24 4.88
N TYR A 208 -11.57 18.27 5.77
CA TYR A 208 -12.22 16.97 5.60
C TYR A 208 -13.19 16.71 6.74
N TYR A 209 -14.22 15.95 6.46
CA TYR A 209 -15.23 15.57 7.45
C TYR A 209 -15.15 14.05 7.71
N PRO A 210 -15.50 13.60 8.91
CA PRO A 210 -15.62 12.15 9.16
C PRO A 210 -16.73 11.56 8.30
N SER A 211 -16.62 10.27 8.00
CA SER A 211 -17.70 9.54 7.34
C SER A 211 -18.96 9.54 8.20
N THR A 212 -20.11 9.62 7.55
CA THR A 212 -21.45 9.60 8.18
C THR A 212 -22.11 8.21 8.12
N MET A 213 -21.31 7.15 8.09
CA MET A 213 -21.81 5.77 8.13
C MET A 213 -22.38 5.40 9.49
#